data_d3a2172da35f2fec79e689025914b2a3
#
_entry.id   d3a2172da35f2fec79e689025914b2a3
#
_cell.length_a   1.000
_cell.length_b   1.000
_cell.length_c   1.000
_cell.angle_alpha   90.00
_cell.angle_beta   90.00
_cell.angle_gamma   90.00
#
_symmetry.space_group_name_H-M   'P 1'
#
loop_
_entity.id
_entity.type
_entity.pdbx_description
1 polymer ?
#
loop_
_entity_poly.entity_id
_entity_poly.type
_entity_poly.pdbx_seq_one_letter_code
_entity_poly.pdbx_strand_id
1 'polypeptide(L)'
;TLKGEVPDLTNCEVLGPNNNLKFEGNVSVESNVLFDLRKGPVLISDGAEIQSNTRIDGPAYIGEKTQIRSAQIRSGTSIGHHCKIGGEVECSIISSYSNKAHDGFLGHSYVGEWVNIGAGTSNSDLKNTYGAIKMNVGNVEVNTASNKIGCFISDYVKTSIGCFIYTGKRIGVASHIHGYVTEDVPSFTIHAKSLTGKSFELHKNSAIETQKRIMKRRNRNQTSYEKDLLNQVFEMTQDERYIAGVLKTDFSM
;
A
#
# COMPACT_ATOMS: atom_id res chain seq x y z
N THR A 1 23.03 8.50 -15.00
CA THR A 1 22.10 7.63 -15.79
C THR A 1 22.74 6.26 -15.89
N LEU A 2 22.24 5.28 -15.17
CA LEU A 2 22.59 3.87 -15.34
C LEU A 2 22.08 3.46 -16.72
N LYS A 3 23.01 3.22 -17.66
CA LYS A 3 22.69 2.67 -18.98
C LYS A 3 22.50 1.16 -18.77
N GLY A 4 21.25 0.71 -18.60
CA GLY A 4 20.87 -0.69 -18.70
C GLY A 4 20.54 -1.07 -20.15
N GLU A 5 20.43 -2.37 -20.41
CA GLU A 5 19.87 -2.86 -21.67
C GLU A 5 18.35 -2.59 -21.67
N VAL A 6 17.85 -2.06 -22.79
CA VAL A 6 16.40 -1.91 -22.98
C VAL A 6 15.80 -3.33 -23.05
N PRO A 7 14.76 -3.64 -22.28
CA PRO A 7 14.15 -4.97 -22.33
C PRO A 7 13.58 -5.29 -23.73
N ASP A 8 13.55 -6.57 -24.07
CA ASP A 8 12.88 -7.02 -25.29
C ASP A 8 11.36 -6.86 -25.13
N LEU A 9 10.76 -6.03 -25.98
CA LEU A 9 9.32 -5.73 -25.98
C LEU A 9 8.59 -6.36 -27.19
N THR A 10 9.23 -7.29 -27.92
CA THR A 10 8.68 -7.87 -29.16
C THR A 10 7.28 -8.47 -28.97
N ASN A 11 7.00 -9.03 -27.78
CA ASN A 11 5.70 -9.63 -27.43
C ASN A 11 4.90 -8.76 -26.44
N CYS A 12 5.14 -7.44 -26.46
CA CYS A 12 4.42 -6.47 -25.65
C CYS A 12 3.67 -5.49 -26.55
N GLU A 13 2.61 -4.89 -26.01
CA GLU A 13 1.86 -3.85 -26.71
C GLU A 13 2.18 -2.47 -26.10
N VAL A 14 2.48 -1.48 -26.94
CA VAL A 14 2.75 -0.10 -26.53
C VAL A 14 1.78 0.82 -27.26
N LEU A 15 0.89 1.48 -26.49
CA LEU A 15 -0.07 2.44 -27.01
C LEU A 15 0.40 3.87 -26.71
N GLY A 16 0.55 4.69 -27.74
CA GLY A 16 0.98 6.08 -27.59
C GLY A 16 2.46 6.30 -27.91
N PRO A 17 3.04 7.44 -27.52
CA PRO A 17 4.41 7.80 -27.90
C PRO A 17 5.46 6.95 -27.18
N ASN A 18 6.27 6.19 -27.92
CA ASN A 18 7.30 5.31 -27.35
C ASN A 18 8.32 6.04 -26.46
N ASN A 19 8.60 7.32 -26.71
CA ASN A 19 9.50 8.12 -25.88
C ASN A 19 8.97 8.39 -24.45
N ASN A 20 7.72 8.09 -24.20
CA ASN A 20 7.11 8.13 -22.88
C ASN A 20 7.35 6.85 -22.06
N LEU A 21 7.89 5.78 -22.64
CA LEU A 21 8.31 4.58 -21.91
C LEU A 21 9.82 4.66 -21.65
N LYS A 22 10.17 4.65 -20.37
CA LYS A 22 11.57 4.80 -19.94
C LYS A 22 11.95 3.69 -18.97
N PHE A 23 13.12 3.13 -19.19
CA PHE A 23 13.73 2.14 -18.33
C PHE A 23 15.05 2.68 -17.75
N GLU A 24 15.29 2.45 -16.49
CA GLU A 24 16.55 2.75 -15.80
C GLU A 24 17.17 1.42 -15.33
N GLY A 25 18.42 1.17 -15.74
CA GLY A 25 19.13 -0.06 -15.42
C GLY A 25 18.53 -1.30 -16.12
N ASN A 26 18.63 -2.45 -15.47
CA ASN A 26 18.19 -3.74 -16.03
C ASN A 26 16.76 -4.05 -15.57
N VAL A 27 15.81 -4.00 -16.48
CA VAL A 27 14.39 -4.29 -16.24
C VAL A 27 13.99 -5.57 -16.96
N SER A 28 13.28 -6.46 -16.27
CA SER A 28 12.70 -7.66 -16.87
C SER A 28 11.23 -7.42 -17.22
N VAL A 29 10.86 -7.65 -18.49
CA VAL A 29 9.47 -7.57 -18.96
C VAL A 29 9.12 -8.89 -19.62
N GLU A 30 8.12 -9.58 -19.11
CA GLU A 30 7.61 -10.81 -19.72
C GLU A 30 6.70 -10.49 -20.92
N SER A 31 6.31 -11.51 -21.68
CA SER A 31 5.40 -11.38 -22.80
C SER A 31 3.98 -10.98 -22.37
N ASN A 32 3.19 -10.44 -23.33
CA ASN A 32 1.80 -10.06 -23.10
C ASN A 32 1.61 -8.96 -22.02
N VAL A 33 2.54 -8.00 -22.01
CA VAL A 33 2.44 -6.78 -21.22
C VAL A 33 1.95 -5.64 -22.11
N LEU A 34 1.02 -4.82 -21.59
CA LEU A 34 0.51 -3.64 -22.28
C LEU A 34 0.94 -2.37 -21.56
N PHE A 35 1.58 -1.46 -22.26
CA PHE A 35 1.90 -0.11 -21.79
C PHE A 35 1.02 0.91 -22.49
N ASP A 36 0.16 1.62 -21.76
CA ASP A 36 -0.67 2.69 -22.32
C ASP A 36 -0.10 4.07 -21.95
N LEU A 37 0.63 4.65 -22.90
CA LEU A 37 1.37 5.91 -22.71
C LEU A 37 0.61 7.14 -23.20
N ARG A 38 -0.65 6.97 -23.63
CA ARG A 38 -1.45 8.06 -24.23
C ARG A 38 -1.75 9.20 -23.26
N LYS A 39 -1.79 8.91 -21.95
CA LYS A 39 -2.06 9.90 -20.89
C LYS A 39 -0.82 10.42 -20.19
N GLY A 40 0.33 9.80 -20.39
CA GLY A 40 1.58 10.21 -19.72
C GLY A 40 2.67 9.15 -19.74
N PRO A 41 3.85 9.49 -19.20
CA PRO A 41 5.00 8.60 -19.23
C PRO A 41 4.88 7.46 -18.22
N VAL A 42 5.57 6.35 -18.53
CA VAL A 42 5.86 5.25 -17.61
C VAL A 42 7.37 5.19 -17.41
N LEU A 43 7.80 5.23 -16.16
CA LEU A 43 9.21 5.06 -15.75
C LEU A 43 9.34 3.80 -14.90
N ILE A 44 10.26 2.91 -15.29
CA ILE A 44 10.52 1.64 -14.59
C ILE A 44 12.00 1.59 -14.24
N SER A 45 12.30 1.43 -12.96
CA SER A 45 13.67 1.48 -12.44
C SER A 45 14.35 0.12 -12.35
N ASP A 46 15.65 0.15 -12.09
CA ASP A 46 16.56 -0.99 -12.11
C ASP A 46 16.08 -2.21 -11.31
N GLY A 47 16.25 -3.39 -11.89
CA GLY A 47 15.89 -4.66 -11.26
C GLY A 47 14.39 -4.89 -11.09
N ALA A 48 13.53 -4.03 -11.65
CA ALA A 48 12.09 -4.27 -11.63
C ALA A 48 11.71 -5.42 -12.59
N GLU A 49 10.69 -6.19 -12.18
CA GLU A 49 10.17 -7.35 -12.90
C GLU A 49 8.68 -7.12 -13.23
N ILE A 50 8.34 -7.11 -14.50
CA ILE A 50 6.96 -6.95 -14.98
C ILE A 50 6.49 -8.28 -15.56
N GLN A 51 5.61 -8.96 -14.83
CA GLN A 51 5.11 -10.27 -15.23
C GLN A 51 4.02 -10.16 -16.30
N SER A 52 3.84 -11.25 -17.03
CA SER A 52 2.86 -11.37 -18.11
C SER A 52 1.43 -11.04 -17.66
N ASN A 53 0.59 -10.63 -18.62
CA ASN A 53 -0.77 -10.17 -18.40
C ASN A 53 -0.89 -8.90 -17.53
N THR A 54 0.18 -8.11 -17.46
CA THR A 54 0.19 -6.81 -16.78
C THR A 54 -0.20 -5.70 -17.76
N ARG A 55 -1.03 -4.77 -17.29
CA ARG A 55 -1.29 -3.49 -17.96
C ARG A 55 -0.76 -2.35 -17.09
N ILE A 56 -0.02 -1.42 -17.68
CA ILE A 56 0.47 -0.21 -17.03
C ILE A 56 0.02 1.01 -17.82
N ASP A 57 -0.85 1.82 -17.24
CA ASP A 57 -1.31 3.08 -17.81
C ASP A 57 -0.49 4.25 -17.25
N GLY A 58 0.14 5.05 -18.11
CA GLY A 58 0.85 6.26 -17.69
C GLY A 58 -0.09 7.44 -17.36
N PRO A 59 0.35 8.40 -16.51
CA PRO A 59 1.66 8.41 -15.88
C PRO A 59 1.79 7.37 -14.76
N ALA A 60 2.92 6.66 -14.71
CA ALA A 60 3.20 5.68 -13.68
C ALA A 60 4.70 5.59 -13.38
N TYR A 61 5.04 5.30 -12.13
CA TYR A 61 6.39 5.01 -11.68
C TYR A 61 6.48 3.66 -10.99
N ILE A 62 7.45 2.84 -11.40
CA ILE A 62 7.74 1.53 -10.79
C ILE A 62 9.18 1.57 -10.28
N GLY A 63 9.33 1.50 -8.97
CA GLY A 63 10.62 1.59 -8.29
C GLY A 63 11.50 0.35 -8.42
N GLU A 64 12.76 0.52 -8.04
CA GLU A 64 13.83 -0.47 -8.11
C GLU A 64 13.44 -1.80 -7.46
N LYS A 65 13.74 -2.93 -8.09
CA LYS A 65 13.52 -4.31 -7.58
C LYS A 65 12.06 -4.59 -7.18
N THR A 66 11.12 -3.87 -7.77
CA THR A 66 9.69 -4.09 -7.56
C THR A 66 9.16 -5.12 -8.55
N GLN A 67 8.30 -6.02 -8.08
CA GLN A 67 7.66 -7.05 -8.88
C GLN A 67 6.19 -6.68 -9.13
N ILE A 68 5.81 -6.51 -10.40
CA ILE A 68 4.42 -6.35 -10.82
C ILE A 68 3.91 -7.71 -11.31
N ARG A 69 2.86 -8.23 -10.68
CA ARG A 69 2.37 -9.60 -10.83
C ARG A 69 1.00 -9.63 -11.50
N SER A 70 0.97 -9.78 -12.83
CA SER A 70 -0.28 -9.86 -13.61
C SER A 70 -1.31 -8.80 -13.14
N ALA A 71 -0.87 -7.55 -13.06
CA ALA A 71 -1.61 -6.47 -12.41
C ALA A 71 -2.16 -5.45 -13.42
N GLN A 72 -3.12 -4.65 -12.95
CA GLN A 72 -3.58 -3.45 -13.64
C GLN A 72 -3.12 -2.22 -12.87
N ILE A 73 -2.05 -1.62 -13.34
CA ILE A 73 -1.51 -0.37 -12.79
C ILE A 73 -2.09 0.78 -13.59
N ARG A 74 -3.05 1.50 -12.99
CA ARG A 74 -3.72 2.63 -13.62
C ARG A 74 -2.91 3.91 -13.44
N SER A 75 -3.25 4.90 -14.27
CA SER A 75 -2.57 6.19 -14.28
C SER A 75 -2.58 6.90 -12.93
N GLY A 76 -1.55 7.72 -12.67
CA GLY A 76 -1.37 8.43 -11.40
C GLY A 76 -0.77 7.57 -10.28
N THR A 77 -0.26 6.38 -10.59
CA THR A 77 0.27 5.45 -9.61
C THR A 77 1.79 5.54 -9.48
N SER A 78 2.29 5.63 -8.25
CA SER A 78 3.70 5.62 -7.91
C SER A 78 4.00 4.50 -6.92
N ILE A 79 4.90 3.59 -7.29
CA ILE A 79 5.27 2.42 -6.48
C ILE A 79 6.76 2.51 -6.14
N GLY A 80 7.07 2.49 -4.86
CA GLY A 80 8.43 2.50 -4.33
C GLY A 80 9.23 1.24 -4.67
N HIS A 81 10.44 1.15 -4.13
CA HIS A 81 11.33 0.03 -4.41
C HIS A 81 11.01 -1.23 -3.57
N HIS A 82 11.41 -2.41 -4.06
CA HIS A 82 11.25 -3.70 -3.37
C HIS A 82 9.79 -4.07 -3.02
N CYS A 83 8.81 -3.55 -3.74
CA CYS A 83 7.40 -3.87 -3.58
C CYS A 83 7.00 -5.14 -4.35
N LYS A 84 5.84 -5.73 -3.98
CA LYS A 84 5.19 -6.80 -4.75
C LYS A 84 3.74 -6.43 -4.95
N ILE A 85 3.37 -6.17 -6.20
CA ILE A 85 2.05 -5.60 -6.54
C ILE A 85 1.32 -6.51 -7.51
N GLY A 86 0.07 -6.82 -7.19
CA GLY A 86 -0.88 -7.57 -8.00
C GLY A 86 -2.29 -6.97 -7.89
N GLY A 87 -3.21 -7.45 -8.71
CA GLY A 87 -4.58 -6.91 -8.77
C GLY A 87 -4.61 -5.52 -9.40
N GLU A 88 -5.53 -4.66 -8.95
CA GLU A 88 -5.70 -3.32 -9.52
C GLU A 88 -5.23 -2.22 -8.56
N VAL A 89 -4.44 -1.27 -9.08
CA VAL A 89 -3.96 -0.09 -8.37
C VAL A 89 -4.20 1.15 -9.22
N GLU A 90 -4.91 2.15 -8.70
CA GLU A 90 -5.25 3.39 -9.41
C GLU A 90 -4.86 4.61 -8.58
N CYS A 91 -4.22 5.61 -9.19
CA CYS A 91 -3.98 6.92 -8.60
C CYS A 91 -3.50 6.86 -7.13
N SER A 92 -2.52 6.02 -6.86
CA SER A 92 -2.08 5.69 -5.51
C SER A 92 -0.57 5.76 -5.35
N ILE A 93 -0.13 6.06 -4.13
CA ILE A 93 1.29 6.03 -3.76
C ILE A 93 1.50 4.83 -2.83
N ILE A 94 2.41 3.94 -3.20
CA ILE A 94 2.82 2.80 -2.37
C ILE A 94 4.30 2.96 -2.06
N SER A 95 4.62 3.14 -0.78
CA SER A 95 6.00 3.27 -0.31
C SER A 95 6.72 1.92 -0.32
N SER A 96 8.04 1.99 -0.15
CA SER A 96 8.95 0.86 -0.36
C SER A 96 8.71 -0.32 0.58
N TYR A 97 9.15 -1.50 0.16
CA TYR A 97 9.02 -2.78 0.89
C TYR A 97 7.58 -3.23 1.17
N SER A 98 6.59 -2.60 0.56
CA SER A 98 5.17 -2.92 0.76
C SER A 98 4.66 -3.94 -0.24
N ASN A 99 3.71 -4.77 0.18
CA ASN A 99 3.13 -5.82 -0.63
C ASN A 99 1.62 -5.64 -0.73
N LYS A 100 1.12 -5.57 -1.95
CA LYS A 100 -0.24 -5.85 -2.38
C LYS A 100 -0.16 -6.88 -3.51
N ALA A 101 0.31 -8.08 -3.18
CA ALA A 101 0.74 -9.06 -4.17
C ALA A 101 -0.41 -9.86 -4.83
N HIS A 102 -1.63 -9.68 -4.39
CA HIS A 102 -2.81 -10.46 -4.79
C HIS A 102 -3.94 -9.55 -5.29
N ASP A 103 -5.04 -10.14 -5.77
CA ASP A 103 -6.23 -9.46 -6.23
C ASP A 103 -6.85 -8.55 -5.16
N GLY A 104 -7.62 -7.58 -5.62
CA GLY A 104 -8.25 -6.53 -4.85
C GLY A 104 -7.93 -5.16 -5.47
N PHE A 105 -8.82 -4.20 -5.21
CA PHE A 105 -8.68 -2.82 -5.69
C PHE A 105 -8.02 -1.93 -4.64
N LEU A 106 -7.05 -1.12 -5.07
CA LEU A 106 -6.45 -0.04 -4.27
C LEU A 106 -6.48 1.25 -5.08
N GLY A 107 -7.38 2.16 -4.74
CA GLY A 107 -7.56 3.42 -5.47
C GLY A 107 -7.43 4.65 -4.60
N HIS A 108 -6.85 5.75 -5.17
CA HIS A 108 -6.72 7.07 -4.58
C HIS A 108 -6.16 7.07 -3.16
N SER A 109 -5.16 6.22 -2.92
CA SER A 109 -4.67 5.84 -1.59
C SER A 109 -3.20 6.15 -1.39
N TYR A 110 -2.81 6.30 -0.13
CA TYR A 110 -1.43 6.29 0.31
C TYR A 110 -1.16 5.04 1.16
N VAL A 111 -0.08 4.33 0.84
CA VAL A 111 0.38 3.16 1.58
C VAL A 111 1.82 3.38 2.01
N GLY A 112 2.06 3.33 3.30
CA GLY A 112 3.37 3.48 3.93
C GLY A 112 4.34 2.33 3.63
N GLU A 113 5.47 2.34 4.31
CA GLU A 113 6.50 1.32 4.15
C GLU A 113 6.18 0.04 4.93
N TRP A 114 6.71 -1.09 4.43
CA TRP A 114 6.59 -2.39 5.11
C TRP A 114 5.15 -2.85 5.36
N VAL A 115 4.20 -2.33 4.62
CA VAL A 115 2.79 -2.74 4.68
C VAL A 115 2.62 -4.08 3.98
N ASN A 116 1.71 -4.92 4.49
CA ASN A 116 1.31 -6.15 3.81
C ASN A 116 -0.21 -6.22 3.70
N ILE A 117 -0.70 -6.09 2.49
CA ILE A 117 -2.13 -6.15 2.17
C ILE A 117 -2.48 -7.59 1.79
N GLY A 118 -3.36 -8.23 2.57
CA GLY A 118 -3.82 -9.60 2.36
C GLY A 118 -4.67 -9.75 1.10
N ALA A 119 -4.69 -10.97 0.55
CA ALA A 119 -5.43 -11.29 -0.67
C ALA A 119 -6.91 -10.90 -0.57
N GLY A 120 -7.48 -10.36 -1.66
CA GLY A 120 -8.87 -9.93 -1.73
C GLY A 120 -9.20 -8.65 -0.95
N THR A 121 -8.22 -8.02 -0.30
CA THR A 121 -8.44 -6.73 0.35
C THR A 121 -8.66 -5.64 -0.69
N SER A 122 -9.74 -4.86 -0.49
CA SER A 122 -10.10 -3.75 -1.37
C SER A 122 -10.46 -2.51 -0.57
N ASN A 123 -10.20 -1.33 -1.13
CA ASN A 123 -10.74 -0.10 -0.57
C ASN A 123 -11.80 0.52 -1.48
N SER A 124 -12.72 1.26 -0.88
CA SER A 124 -13.59 2.18 -1.60
C SER A 124 -12.88 3.53 -1.70
N ASP A 125 -12.98 4.19 -2.84
CA ASP A 125 -12.48 5.53 -3.08
C ASP A 125 -13.58 6.55 -3.41
N LEU A 126 -14.84 6.08 -3.50
CA LEU A 126 -16.00 6.87 -3.83
C LEU A 126 -17.15 6.54 -2.86
N LYS A 127 -17.85 7.55 -2.35
CA LYS A 127 -19.06 7.33 -1.54
C LYS A 127 -20.25 6.92 -2.40
N ASN A 128 -21.13 6.09 -1.84
CA ASN A 128 -22.40 5.75 -2.50
C ASN A 128 -23.26 6.98 -2.81
N THR A 129 -23.09 8.08 -2.09
CA THR A 129 -23.79 9.37 -2.28
C THR A 129 -23.10 10.28 -3.30
N TYR A 130 -21.92 9.91 -3.83
CA TYR A 130 -21.10 10.70 -4.75
C TYR A 130 -20.66 12.08 -4.21
N GLY A 131 -20.90 12.36 -2.93
CA GLY A 131 -20.54 13.62 -2.29
C GLY A 131 -19.07 13.70 -1.90
N ALA A 132 -18.60 14.91 -1.58
CA ALA A 132 -17.25 15.15 -1.10
C ALA A 132 -16.92 14.30 0.15
N ILE A 133 -15.69 13.80 0.18
CA ILE A 133 -15.20 12.95 1.26
C ILE A 133 -14.62 13.86 2.35
N LYS A 134 -14.97 13.57 3.59
CA LYS A 134 -14.39 14.19 4.77
C LYS A 134 -13.42 13.23 5.42
N MET A 135 -12.33 13.75 5.95
CA MET A 135 -11.28 13.00 6.65
C MET A 135 -10.87 13.70 7.93
N ASN A 136 -10.43 12.94 8.91
CA ASN A 136 -9.79 13.53 10.07
C ASN A 136 -8.28 13.68 9.81
N VAL A 137 -7.74 14.88 10.04
CA VAL A 137 -6.32 15.19 10.05
C VAL A 137 -5.95 15.62 11.46
N GLY A 138 -5.29 14.75 12.22
CA GLY A 138 -5.22 14.90 13.67
C GLY A 138 -6.62 14.86 14.28
N ASN A 139 -6.98 15.90 15.05
CA ASN A 139 -8.30 16.05 15.70
C ASN A 139 -9.26 16.94 14.92
N VAL A 140 -8.96 17.28 13.66
CA VAL A 140 -9.76 18.18 12.84
C VAL A 140 -10.39 17.44 11.68
N GLU A 141 -11.72 17.51 11.54
CA GLU A 141 -12.39 17.02 10.33
C GLU A 141 -12.18 18.02 9.19
N VAL A 142 -11.59 17.55 8.09
CA VAL A 142 -11.32 18.32 6.88
C VAL A 142 -12.22 17.84 5.76
N ASN A 143 -12.93 18.76 5.11
CA ASN A 143 -13.61 18.49 3.86
C ASN A 143 -12.56 18.55 2.72
N THR A 144 -12.33 17.43 2.05
CA THR A 144 -11.31 17.31 0.99
C THR A 144 -11.71 18.00 -0.30
N ALA A 145 -12.97 18.42 -0.44
CA ALA A 145 -13.57 18.90 -1.68
C ALA A 145 -13.47 17.90 -2.87
N SER A 146 -13.00 16.69 -2.63
CA SER A 146 -12.90 15.62 -3.61
C SER A 146 -13.96 14.55 -3.34
N ASN A 147 -14.51 13.98 -4.39
CA ASN A 147 -15.39 12.82 -4.31
C ASN A 147 -14.64 11.49 -4.46
N LYS A 148 -13.31 11.53 -4.76
CA LYS A 148 -12.45 10.36 -4.86
C LYS A 148 -11.26 10.48 -3.89
N ILE A 149 -11.35 9.76 -2.79
CA ILE A 149 -10.27 9.58 -1.79
C ILE A 149 -10.37 8.15 -1.28
N GLY A 150 -9.30 7.42 -1.38
CA GLY A 150 -9.18 6.05 -0.86
C GLY A 150 -8.88 6.01 0.64
N CYS A 151 -7.83 5.31 1.01
CA CYS A 151 -7.39 5.15 2.39
C CYS A 151 -5.93 5.57 2.58
N PHE A 152 -5.57 5.88 3.82
CA PHE A 152 -4.22 6.22 4.23
C PHE A 152 -3.72 5.16 5.20
N ILE A 153 -2.83 4.31 4.72
CA ILE A 153 -2.28 3.19 5.48
C ILE A 153 -0.86 3.54 5.90
N SER A 154 -0.63 3.63 7.20
CA SER A 154 0.70 3.93 7.75
C SER A 154 1.65 2.73 7.69
N ASP A 155 2.90 2.95 8.09
CA ASP A 155 3.95 1.95 8.04
C ASP A 155 3.64 0.71 8.89
N TYR A 156 4.17 -0.43 8.47
CA TYR A 156 4.09 -1.73 9.17
C TYR A 156 2.69 -2.31 9.31
N VAL A 157 1.64 -1.71 8.74
CA VAL A 157 0.28 -2.24 8.79
C VAL A 157 0.19 -3.60 8.09
N LYS A 158 -0.61 -4.49 8.65
CA LYS A 158 -0.96 -5.80 8.07
C LYS A 158 -2.47 -5.92 7.96
N THR A 159 -2.97 -6.32 6.80
CA THR A 159 -4.36 -6.76 6.70
C THR A 159 -4.42 -8.28 6.56
N SER A 160 -5.44 -8.89 7.15
CA SER A 160 -5.80 -10.25 6.81
C SER A 160 -6.39 -10.32 5.39
N ILE A 161 -6.77 -11.51 4.94
CA ILE A 161 -7.46 -11.68 3.66
C ILE A 161 -8.84 -11.03 3.70
N GLY A 162 -9.32 -10.53 2.53
CA GLY A 162 -10.70 -10.06 2.39
C GLY A 162 -11.08 -8.89 3.28
N CYS A 163 -10.16 -7.97 3.57
CA CYS A 163 -10.51 -6.75 4.28
C CYS A 163 -11.13 -5.72 3.32
N PHE A 164 -12.13 -4.97 3.81
CA PHE A 164 -12.80 -3.92 3.05
C PHE A 164 -12.68 -2.59 3.76
N ILE A 165 -11.97 -1.64 3.14
CA ILE A 165 -11.63 -0.35 3.73
C ILE A 165 -12.49 0.73 3.07
N TYR A 166 -13.26 1.46 3.88
CA TYR A 166 -14.12 2.54 3.38
C TYR A 166 -13.34 3.79 3.02
N THR A 167 -13.96 4.66 2.19
CA THR A 167 -13.39 5.93 1.72
C THR A 167 -12.89 6.81 2.86
N GLY A 168 -11.76 7.46 2.67
CA GLY A 168 -11.21 8.46 3.58
C GLY A 168 -10.75 7.93 4.93
N LYS A 169 -10.50 6.62 5.06
CA LYS A 169 -10.07 6.04 6.33
C LYS A 169 -8.56 6.07 6.50
N ARG A 170 -8.13 6.32 7.74
CA ARG A 170 -6.73 6.27 8.14
C ARG A 170 -6.50 5.04 9.01
N ILE A 171 -5.39 4.36 8.75
CA ILE A 171 -4.96 3.17 9.50
C ILE A 171 -3.58 3.47 10.05
N GLY A 172 -3.47 3.54 11.37
CA GLY A 172 -2.27 3.92 12.09
C GLY A 172 -1.17 2.86 12.05
N VAL A 173 0.03 3.28 12.45
CA VAL A 173 1.28 2.51 12.39
C VAL A 173 1.13 1.15 13.07
N ALA A 174 1.70 0.12 12.46
CA ALA A 174 1.80 -1.26 12.96
C ALA A 174 0.45 -1.93 13.28
N SER A 175 -0.69 -1.37 12.83
CA SER A 175 -2.00 -1.96 13.10
C SER A 175 -2.24 -3.24 12.28
N HIS A 176 -3.02 -4.16 12.86
CA HIS A 176 -3.48 -5.38 12.22
C HIS A 176 -4.98 -5.29 11.95
N ILE A 177 -5.38 -5.50 10.69
CA ILE A 177 -6.76 -5.27 10.25
C ILE A 177 -7.43 -6.60 9.91
N HIS A 178 -8.64 -6.79 10.43
CA HIS A 178 -9.50 -7.92 10.15
C HIS A 178 -10.91 -7.44 9.80
N GLY A 179 -11.41 -7.83 8.62
CA GLY A 179 -12.77 -7.52 8.16
C GLY A 179 -12.95 -6.09 7.65
N TYR A 180 -14.02 -5.41 8.07
CA TYR A 180 -14.40 -4.08 7.57
C TYR A 180 -13.78 -2.96 8.38
N VAL A 181 -13.28 -1.93 7.68
CA VAL A 181 -12.77 -0.68 8.27
C VAL A 181 -13.73 0.46 7.89
N THR A 182 -14.60 0.81 8.81
CA THR A 182 -15.61 1.87 8.64
C THR A 182 -15.28 3.15 9.40
N GLU A 183 -14.23 3.12 10.22
CA GLU A 183 -13.73 4.22 11.05
C GLU A 183 -12.19 4.30 10.95
N ASP A 184 -11.61 5.39 11.42
CA ASP A 184 -10.15 5.50 11.54
C ASP A 184 -9.63 4.50 12.58
N VAL A 185 -8.50 3.86 12.29
CA VAL A 185 -7.88 2.87 13.16
C VAL A 185 -6.62 3.48 13.78
N PRO A 186 -6.52 3.59 15.11
CA PRO A 186 -5.32 4.08 15.78
C PRO A 186 -4.10 3.20 15.53
N SER A 187 -2.92 3.77 15.74
CA SER A 187 -1.66 3.02 15.70
C SER A 187 -1.64 1.88 16.74
N PHE A 188 -0.93 0.80 16.43
CA PHE A 188 -0.80 -0.39 17.30
C PHE A 188 -2.14 -0.98 17.74
N THR A 189 -3.06 -1.12 16.79
CA THR A 189 -4.40 -1.65 17.04
C THR A 189 -4.64 -2.90 16.22
N ILE A 190 -5.13 -3.96 16.88
CA ILE A 190 -5.74 -5.11 16.20
C ILE A 190 -7.22 -4.75 16.02
N HIS A 191 -7.56 -4.30 14.80
CA HIS A 191 -8.92 -3.91 14.44
C HIS A 191 -9.69 -5.14 13.93
N ALA A 192 -10.56 -5.66 14.78
CA ALA A 192 -11.44 -6.80 14.47
C ALA A 192 -12.92 -6.47 14.77
N LYS A 193 -13.28 -5.18 14.76
CA LYS A 193 -14.58 -4.68 15.25
C LYS A 193 -15.75 -5.28 14.48
N SER A 194 -15.63 -5.49 13.18
CA SER A 194 -16.67 -6.13 12.37
C SER A 194 -16.88 -7.62 12.66
N LEU A 195 -15.91 -8.29 13.28
CA LEU A 195 -15.94 -9.71 13.62
C LEU A 195 -16.28 -9.95 15.09
N THR A 196 -15.74 -9.12 15.99
CA THR A 196 -15.82 -9.33 17.45
C THR A 196 -16.56 -8.22 18.20
N GLY A 197 -16.95 -7.14 17.48
CA GLY A 197 -17.50 -5.92 18.07
C GLY A 197 -16.44 -5.02 18.73
N LYS A 198 -15.15 -5.38 18.71
CA LYS A 198 -14.10 -4.74 19.50
C LYS A 198 -12.80 -4.56 18.71
N SER A 199 -11.96 -3.64 19.20
CA SER A 199 -10.56 -3.49 18.81
C SER A 199 -9.66 -3.66 20.03
N PHE A 200 -8.44 -4.19 19.80
CA PHE A 200 -7.50 -4.55 20.85
C PHE A 200 -6.15 -3.88 20.63
N GLU A 201 -5.43 -3.59 21.70
CA GLU A 201 -4.08 -3.04 21.58
C GLU A 201 -3.11 -4.13 21.10
N LEU A 202 -2.37 -3.83 20.04
CA LEU A 202 -1.23 -4.66 19.62
C LEU A 202 -0.06 -4.37 20.57
N HIS A 203 0.35 -5.36 21.33
CA HIS A 203 1.48 -5.21 22.24
C HIS A 203 2.74 -4.73 21.54
N LYS A 204 3.38 -3.72 22.11
CA LYS A 204 4.60 -3.08 21.59
C LYS A 204 5.68 -4.11 21.21
N ASN A 205 5.94 -5.08 22.08
CA ASN A 205 6.93 -6.12 21.83
C ASN A 205 6.56 -7.02 20.65
N SER A 206 5.28 -7.31 20.44
CA SER A 206 4.80 -8.07 19.29
C SER A 206 5.00 -7.30 17.98
N ALA A 207 4.78 -5.99 17.98
CA ALA A 207 5.04 -5.14 16.83
C ALA A 207 6.54 -5.12 16.47
N ILE A 208 7.43 -4.97 17.45
CA ILE A 208 8.89 -4.97 17.27
C ILE A 208 9.38 -6.31 16.72
N GLU A 209 8.90 -7.43 17.28
CA GLU A 209 9.27 -8.76 16.77
C GLU A 209 8.72 -9.00 15.35
N THR A 210 7.54 -8.47 15.04
CA THR A 210 6.98 -8.55 13.69
C THR A 210 7.84 -7.75 12.70
N GLN A 211 8.25 -6.52 13.05
CA GLN A 211 9.17 -5.72 12.24
C GLN A 211 10.48 -6.48 11.97
N LYS A 212 11.10 -7.06 13.00
CA LYS A 212 12.31 -7.85 12.87
C LYS A 212 12.16 -9.02 11.88
N ARG A 213 11.03 -9.74 11.97
CA ARG A 213 10.74 -10.90 11.09
C ARG A 213 10.53 -10.47 9.64
N ILE A 214 9.82 -9.40 9.37
CA ILE A 214 9.58 -8.92 7.99
C ILE A 214 10.86 -8.38 7.35
N MET A 215 11.69 -7.67 8.09
CA MET A 215 12.99 -7.19 7.63
C MET A 215 13.94 -8.35 7.28
N LYS A 216 14.00 -9.37 8.13
CA LYS A 216 14.80 -10.58 7.87
C LYS A 216 14.38 -11.28 6.57
N ARG A 217 13.09 -11.31 6.23
CA ARG A 217 12.59 -11.87 4.94
C ARG A 217 13.06 -11.08 3.72
N ARG A 218 13.57 -9.87 3.92
CA ARG A 218 14.15 -9.00 2.87
C ARG A 218 15.66 -8.85 3.02
N ASN A 219 16.33 -9.78 3.74
CA ASN A 219 17.77 -9.77 4.03
C ASN A 219 18.22 -8.45 4.68
N ARG A 220 17.35 -7.85 5.50
CA ARG A 220 17.66 -6.68 6.32
C ARG A 220 17.63 -7.03 7.80
N ASN A 221 18.51 -6.42 8.57
CA ASN A 221 18.50 -6.51 10.02
C ASN A 221 17.81 -5.28 10.60
N GLN A 222 16.97 -5.49 11.59
CA GLN A 222 16.39 -4.40 12.41
C GLN A 222 17.52 -3.70 13.18
N THR A 223 17.60 -2.41 13.07
CA THR A 223 18.54 -1.57 13.83
C THR A 223 17.98 -1.18 15.20
N SER A 224 18.83 -0.72 16.13
CA SER A 224 18.37 -0.15 17.41
C SER A 224 17.46 1.07 17.19
N TYR A 225 17.80 1.93 16.22
CA TYR A 225 17.01 3.12 15.89
C TYR A 225 15.60 2.79 15.42
N GLU A 226 15.45 1.78 14.56
CA GLU A 226 14.13 1.34 14.08
C GLU A 226 13.27 0.76 15.22
N LYS A 227 13.89 0.03 16.15
CA LYS A 227 13.23 -0.45 17.37
C LYS A 227 12.82 0.71 18.28
N ASP A 228 13.72 1.67 18.51
CA ASP A 228 13.47 2.82 19.37
C ASP A 228 12.39 3.73 18.78
N LEU A 229 12.38 3.90 17.45
CA LEU A 229 11.32 4.62 16.75
C LEU A 229 9.94 4.00 17.00
N LEU A 230 9.79 2.68 16.85
CA LEU A 230 8.52 2.01 17.15
C LEU A 230 8.12 2.18 18.62
N ASN A 231 9.08 2.13 19.55
CA ASN A 231 8.81 2.39 20.97
C ASN A 231 8.25 3.80 21.17
N GLN A 232 8.89 4.81 20.59
CA GLN A 232 8.44 6.21 20.70
C GLN A 232 7.06 6.42 20.07
N VAL A 233 6.82 5.89 18.86
CA VAL A 233 5.51 6.01 18.20
C VAL A 233 4.42 5.31 19.03
N PHE A 234 4.72 4.16 19.66
CA PHE A 234 3.75 3.50 20.54
C PHE A 234 3.33 4.40 21.71
N GLU A 235 4.28 5.03 22.38
CA GLU A 235 3.99 5.96 23.50
C GLU A 235 3.25 7.22 23.01
N MET A 236 3.70 7.83 21.92
CA MET A 236 3.09 9.05 21.36
C MET A 236 1.63 8.86 20.91
N THR A 237 1.25 7.64 20.54
CA THR A 237 -0.10 7.32 20.03
C THR A 237 -1.01 6.67 21.08
N GLN A 238 -0.64 6.72 22.35
CA GLN A 238 -1.42 6.13 23.43
C GLN A 238 -2.82 6.75 23.56
N ASP A 239 -2.89 8.07 23.45
CA ASP A 239 -4.17 8.79 23.57
C ASP A 239 -5.12 8.47 22.41
N GLU A 240 -4.61 8.24 21.19
CA GLU A 240 -5.43 7.81 20.06
C GLU A 240 -6.14 6.48 20.36
N ARG A 241 -5.43 5.51 20.93
CA ARG A 241 -5.99 4.20 21.31
C ARG A 241 -7.01 4.33 22.45
N TYR A 242 -6.72 5.16 23.43
CA TYR A 242 -7.62 5.42 24.54
C TYR A 242 -8.93 6.06 24.08
N ILE A 243 -8.86 7.12 23.29
CA ILE A 243 -10.03 7.83 22.74
C ILE A 243 -10.89 6.90 21.86
N ALA A 244 -10.26 6.04 21.09
CA ALA A 244 -10.95 5.08 20.22
C ALA A 244 -11.50 3.85 20.98
N GLY A 245 -11.32 3.77 22.31
CA GLY A 245 -11.82 2.65 23.13
C GLY A 245 -11.15 1.31 22.84
N VAL A 246 -9.88 1.34 22.44
CA VAL A 246 -9.09 0.13 22.18
C VAL A 246 -8.81 -0.60 23.51
N LEU A 247 -9.12 -1.89 23.56
CA LEU A 247 -8.99 -2.68 24.78
C LEU A 247 -7.56 -3.16 25.00
N LYS A 248 -7.06 -3.06 26.23
CA LYS A 248 -5.73 -3.56 26.64
C LYS A 248 -5.80 -5.03 27.12
N THR A 249 -6.47 -5.87 26.36
CA THR A 249 -6.59 -7.31 26.65
C THR A 249 -6.11 -8.10 25.45
N ASP A 250 -5.71 -9.35 25.66
CA ASP A 250 -5.27 -10.22 24.58
C ASP A 250 -6.38 -10.45 23.57
N PHE A 251 -5.97 -10.46 22.32
CA PHE A 251 -6.83 -10.81 21.20
C PHE A 251 -6.79 -12.31 20.94
N SER A 252 -7.95 -12.94 20.93
CA SER A 252 -8.14 -14.32 20.47
C SER A 252 -9.31 -14.37 19.49
N MET A 253 -9.11 -15.06 18.37
CA MET A 253 -10.17 -15.44 17.43
C MET A 253 -10.57 -16.87 17.63
#